data_9f9a38942ee523265d2947dfdc906866
#
_entry.id   9f9a38942ee523265d2947dfdc906866
#
_cell.length_a   1.000
_cell.length_b   1.000
_cell.length_c   1.000
_cell.angle_alpha   90.00
_cell.angle_beta   90.00
_cell.angle_gamma   90.00
#
_symmetry.space_group_name_H-M   'P 1'
#
loop_
_entity.id
_entity.type
_entity.pdbx_description
1 polymer ?
#
loop_
_entity_poly.entity_id
_entity_poly.type
_entity_poly.pdbx_seq_one_letter_code
_entity_poly.pdbx_strand_id
1 'polypeptide(L)'
;MGKKTELEKLLDDAISNKNWGASSTTMSKIARATSSYQDYSKVMEAVWKAIASKPYKWRIIFKGLSLLDYLVKHGSERVIEDCLLYTSDAAD
;
A
#
# COMPACT_ATOMS: atom_id res chain seq x y z
N MET A 1 16.63 16.80 7.75
CA MET A 1 16.51 15.78 7.48
C MET A 1 15.47 15.04 8.20
N GLY A 2 14.89 14.22 7.87
CA GLY A 2 14.12 13.30 8.61
C GLY A 2 12.65 13.54 8.81
N LYS A 3 12.08 14.61 8.38
CA LYS A 3 10.65 14.76 8.48
C LYS A 3 9.99 13.92 7.39
N LYS A 4 9.10 13.02 7.79
CA LYS A 4 8.35 12.26 6.82
C LYS A 4 7.36 13.14 6.10
N THR A 5 7.14 12.88 4.82
CA THR A 5 6.09 13.57 4.07
C THR A 5 4.74 13.13 4.61
N GLU A 6 3.70 13.87 4.28
CA GLU A 6 2.36 13.50 4.70
C GLU A 6 1.99 12.11 4.17
N LEU A 7 2.36 11.81 2.93
CA LEU A 7 2.09 10.50 2.35
C LEU A 7 2.78 9.38 3.14
N GLU A 8 4.03 9.60 3.53
CA GLU A 8 4.75 8.59 4.31
C GLU A 8 4.08 8.35 5.65
N LYS A 9 3.57 9.40 6.29
CA LYS A 9 2.83 9.26 7.55
C LYS A 9 1.54 8.47 7.35
N LEU A 10 0.84 8.72 6.24
CA LEU A 10 -0.37 7.99 5.91
C LEU A 10 -0.08 6.51 5.69
N LEU A 11 1.00 6.21 4.97
CA LEU A 11 1.41 4.83 4.73
C LEU A 11 1.82 4.13 6.01
N ASP A 12 2.55 4.82 6.89
CA ASP A 12 2.93 4.26 8.18
C ASP A 12 1.70 3.92 9.01
N ASP A 13 0.68 4.78 8.98
CA ASP A 13 -0.55 4.54 9.70
C ASP A 13 -1.32 3.35 9.13
N ALA A 14 -1.37 3.26 7.81
CA ALA A 14 -2.11 2.19 7.14
C ALA A 14 -1.41 0.83 7.28
N ILE A 15 -0.08 0.83 7.32
CA ILE A 15 0.73 -0.40 7.36
C ILE A 15 1.55 -0.39 8.64
N SER A 16 0.87 -0.55 9.77
CA SER A 16 1.54 -0.58 11.07
C SER A 16 1.26 -1.90 11.76
N ASN A 17 2.05 -2.21 12.79
CA ASN A 17 1.86 -3.42 13.58
C ASN A 17 0.84 -3.23 14.70
N LYS A 18 -0.02 -2.22 14.60
CA LYS A 18 -1.06 -1.96 15.58
C LYS A 18 -2.26 -2.89 15.36
N ASN A 19 -3.03 -3.09 16.40
CA ASN A 19 -4.19 -3.99 16.38
C ASN A 19 -5.33 -3.52 15.47
N TRP A 20 -5.38 -2.24 15.16
CA TRP A 20 -6.48 -1.69 14.36
C TRP A 20 -6.02 -1.35 12.96
N GLY A 21 -6.95 -1.32 12.05
CA GLY A 21 -6.68 -0.94 10.67
C GLY A 21 -6.70 0.58 10.48
N ALA A 22 -6.31 1.01 9.30
CA ALA A 22 -6.37 2.42 8.95
C ALA A 22 -7.82 2.88 8.79
N SER A 23 -8.06 4.15 9.07
CA SER A 23 -9.38 4.72 8.86
C SER A 23 -9.67 4.84 7.35
N SER A 24 -10.95 4.91 7.00
CA SER A 24 -11.32 5.10 5.60
C SER A 24 -10.80 6.41 5.04
N THR A 25 -10.66 7.44 5.89
CA THR A 25 -10.07 8.70 5.47
C THR A 25 -8.62 8.53 5.06
N THR A 26 -7.83 7.81 5.86
CA THR A 26 -6.43 7.53 5.53
C THR A 26 -6.34 6.75 4.22
N MET A 27 -7.14 5.71 4.08
CA MET A 27 -7.15 4.88 2.87
C MET A 27 -7.52 5.71 1.64
N SER A 28 -8.52 6.59 1.77
CA SER A 28 -8.96 7.45 0.68
C SER A 28 -7.85 8.41 0.23
N LYS A 29 -7.13 8.98 1.19
CA LYS A 29 -6.02 9.89 0.87
C LYS A 29 -4.89 9.16 0.14
N ILE A 30 -4.59 7.94 0.56
CA ILE A 30 -3.57 7.13 -0.11
C ILE A 30 -4.02 6.79 -1.53
N ALA A 31 -5.29 6.44 -1.70
CA ALA A 31 -5.82 6.12 -3.02
C ALA A 31 -5.71 7.32 -3.97
N ARG A 32 -5.98 8.52 -3.47
CA ARG A 32 -5.81 9.73 -4.28
C ARG A 32 -4.36 9.96 -4.68
N ALA A 33 -3.43 9.62 -3.80
CA ALA A 33 -2.02 9.78 -4.08
C ALA A 33 -1.57 8.91 -5.24
N THR A 34 -2.25 7.80 -5.52
CA THR A 34 -1.89 6.91 -6.63
C THR A 34 -2.10 7.57 -7.99
N SER A 35 -2.80 8.70 -8.05
CA SER A 35 -2.98 9.45 -9.28
C SER A 35 -1.74 10.27 -9.66
N SER A 36 -0.84 10.53 -8.70
CA SER A 36 0.39 11.25 -8.94
C SER A 36 1.49 10.24 -9.25
N TYR A 37 2.22 10.47 -10.34
CA TYR A 37 3.27 9.55 -10.77
C TYR A 37 4.30 9.28 -9.66
N GLN A 38 4.77 10.36 -9.04
CA GLN A 38 5.79 10.23 -7.99
C GLN A 38 5.26 9.54 -6.75
N ASP A 39 4.07 9.91 -6.33
CA ASP A 39 3.47 9.34 -5.13
C ASP A 39 3.04 7.88 -5.37
N TYR A 40 2.63 7.56 -6.59
CA TYR A 40 2.25 6.20 -6.94
C TYR A 40 3.38 5.22 -6.61
N SER A 41 4.60 5.55 -7.03
CA SER A 41 5.75 4.68 -6.78
C SER A 41 5.97 4.46 -5.30
N LYS A 42 5.84 5.51 -4.49
CA LYS A 42 6.01 5.39 -3.04
C LYS A 42 4.94 4.50 -2.42
N VAL A 43 3.70 4.67 -2.85
CA VAL A 43 2.59 3.87 -2.33
C VAL A 43 2.80 2.40 -2.65
N MET A 44 3.09 2.09 -3.90
CA MET A 44 3.22 0.69 -4.32
C MET A 44 4.45 0.04 -3.71
N GLU A 45 5.56 0.78 -3.57
CA GLU A 45 6.74 0.25 -2.90
C GLU A 45 6.42 -0.15 -1.46
N ALA A 46 5.69 0.70 -0.74
CA ALA A 46 5.30 0.40 0.64
C ALA A 46 4.40 -0.83 0.71
N VAL A 47 3.45 -0.94 -0.22
CA VAL A 47 2.52 -2.08 -0.27
C VAL A 47 3.27 -3.38 -0.51
N TRP A 48 4.10 -3.42 -1.55
CA TRP A 48 4.83 -4.65 -1.88
C TRP A 48 5.81 -5.04 -0.78
N LYS A 49 6.46 -4.07 -0.17
CA LYS A 49 7.36 -4.32 0.95
C LYS A 49 6.62 -4.92 2.13
N ALA A 50 5.42 -4.42 2.42
CA ALA A 50 4.61 -4.95 3.51
C ALA A 50 4.19 -6.39 3.24
N ILE A 51 3.73 -6.67 2.02
CA ILE A 51 3.28 -8.02 1.63
C ILE A 51 4.43 -9.01 1.66
N ALA A 52 5.63 -8.56 1.37
CA ALA A 52 6.83 -9.41 1.36
C ALA A 52 7.42 -9.61 2.75
N SER A 53 6.81 -9.07 3.80
CA SER A 53 7.29 -9.22 5.16
C SER A 53 7.29 -10.69 5.59
N LYS A 54 8.11 -11.01 6.60
CA LYS A 54 8.19 -12.37 7.12
C LYS A 54 6.89 -12.81 7.77
N PRO A 55 6.58 -14.11 7.77
CA PRO A 55 5.29 -14.62 8.28
C PRO A 55 4.93 -14.19 9.69
N TYR A 56 5.91 -14.02 10.58
CA TYR A 56 5.60 -13.58 11.93
C TYR A 56 5.10 -12.14 12.00
N LYS A 57 5.24 -11.39 10.91
CA LYS A 57 4.71 -10.03 10.80
C LYS A 57 3.36 -10.05 10.09
N TRP A 58 2.51 -10.99 10.44
CA TRP A 58 1.25 -11.20 9.75
C TRP A 58 0.33 -9.99 9.72
N ARG A 59 0.38 -9.14 10.76
CA ARG A 59 -0.44 -7.93 10.77
C ARG A 59 -0.04 -6.96 9.66
N ILE A 60 1.26 -6.82 9.46
CA ILE A 60 1.77 -5.93 8.41
C ILE A 60 1.39 -6.48 7.04
N ILE A 61 1.53 -7.79 6.85
CA ILE A 61 1.14 -8.46 5.61
C ILE A 61 -0.36 -8.25 5.37
N PHE A 62 -1.17 -8.49 6.38
CA PHE A 62 -2.62 -8.34 6.28
C PHE A 62 -3.01 -6.91 5.92
N LYS A 63 -2.40 -5.92 6.57
CA LYS A 63 -2.68 -4.52 6.30
C LYS A 63 -2.22 -4.11 4.91
N GLY A 64 -1.08 -4.63 4.46
CA GLY A 64 -0.62 -4.40 3.09
C GLY A 64 -1.61 -4.94 2.06
N LEU A 65 -2.11 -6.15 2.28
CA LEU A 65 -3.10 -6.75 1.41
C LEU A 65 -4.43 -5.98 1.44
N SER A 66 -4.84 -5.53 2.63
CA SER A 66 -6.06 -4.74 2.77
C SER A 66 -5.95 -3.41 2.04
N LEU A 67 -4.81 -2.75 2.15
CA LEU A 67 -4.57 -1.50 1.44
C LEU A 67 -4.55 -1.74 -0.07
N LEU A 68 -3.90 -2.80 -0.51
CA LEU A 68 -3.86 -3.13 -1.94
C LEU A 68 -5.28 -3.38 -2.48
N ASP A 69 -6.10 -4.10 -1.73
CA ASP A 69 -7.49 -4.33 -2.12
C ASP A 69 -8.25 -3.02 -2.27
N TYR A 70 -8.07 -2.11 -1.33
CA TYR A 70 -8.70 -0.80 -1.39
C TYR A 70 -8.22 -0.03 -2.62
N LEU A 71 -6.92 -0.06 -2.90
CA LEU A 71 -6.35 0.67 -4.03
C LEU A 71 -6.82 0.10 -5.37
N VAL A 72 -7.01 -1.21 -5.46
CA VAL A 72 -7.56 -1.82 -6.68
C VAL A 72 -8.96 -1.29 -6.96
N LYS A 73 -9.75 -1.08 -5.90
CA LYS A 73 -11.12 -0.61 -6.04
C LYS A 73 -11.23 0.90 -6.24
N HIS A 74 -10.35 1.66 -5.61
CA HIS A 74 -10.50 3.13 -5.53
C HIS A 74 -9.29 3.93 -5.99
N GLY A 75 -8.16 3.29 -6.26
CA GLY A 75 -6.95 3.95 -6.73
C GLY A 75 -6.92 4.08 -8.24
N SER A 76 -5.75 4.42 -8.78
CA SER A 76 -5.59 4.55 -10.21
C SER A 76 -5.55 3.18 -10.90
N GLU A 77 -5.83 3.17 -12.20
CA GLU A 77 -5.82 1.93 -12.99
C GLU A 77 -4.45 1.25 -12.98
N ARG A 78 -3.39 2.00 -12.77
CA ARG A 78 -2.04 1.42 -12.73
C ARG A 78 -1.89 0.38 -11.62
N VAL A 79 -2.66 0.50 -10.54
CA VAL A 79 -2.64 -0.47 -9.45
C VAL A 79 -3.01 -1.85 -9.99
N ILE A 80 -4.06 -1.90 -10.80
CA ILE A 80 -4.53 -3.16 -11.38
C ILE A 80 -3.48 -3.73 -12.33
N GLU A 81 -2.88 -2.89 -13.15
CA GLU A 81 -1.84 -3.32 -14.08
C GLU A 81 -0.64 -3.90 -13.35
N ASP A 82 -0.19 -3.24 -12.29
CA ASP A 82 0.93 -3.72 -11.50
C ASP A 82 0.61 -5.05 -10.81
N CYS A 83 -0.61 -5.21 -10.32
CA CYS A 83 -1.04 -6.47 -9.74
C CYS A 83 -0.97 -7.61 -10.74
N LEU A 84 -1.42 -7.38 -11.96
CA LEU A 84 -1.39 -8.39 -13.01
C LEU A 84 0.04 -8.77 -13.38
N LEU A 85 0.92 -7.78 -13.49
CA LEU A 85 2.32 -8.02 -13.80
C LEU A 85 3.00 -8.82 -12.68
N TYR A 86 2.75 -8.44 -11.44
CA TYR A 86 3.31 -9.15 -10.30
C TYR A 86 2.86 -10.61 -10.27
N THR A 87 1.57 -10.84 -10.52
CA THR A 87 1.02 -12.19 -10.54
C THR A 87 1.63 -13.02 -11.68
N SER A 88 1.81 -12.41 -12.84
CA SER A 88 2.41 -13.10 -13.99
C SER A 88 3.85 -13.52 -13.67
N ASP A 89 4.62 -12.63 -13.07
CA ASP A 89 6.00 -12.94 -12.68
C ASP A 89 6.03 -14.08 -11.66
N ALA A 90 5.11 -14.06 -10.71
CA ALA A 90 5.05 -15.09 -9.69
C ALA A 90 4.63 -16.44 -10.27
N ALA A 91 3.87 -16.43 -11.35
CA ALA A 91 3.40 -17.67 -11.99
C ALA A 91 4.50 -18.39 -12.75
N ASP A 92 5.52 -17.65 -13.16
CA ASP A 92 6.66 -18.23 -13.85
C ASP A 92 7.60 -18.88 -12.86
#